data_9409c1b94328042e6ab1a209083f3213
#
_entry.id   9409c1b94328042e6ab1a209083f3213
#
_cell.length_a   1.000
_cell.length_b   1.000
_cell.length_c   1.000
_cell.angle_alpha   90.00
_cell.angle_beta   90.00
_cell.angle_gamma   90.00
#
_symmetry.space_group_name_H-M   'P 1'
#
loop_
_entity.id
_entity.type
_entity.pdbx_description
1 polymer ?
#
loop_
_entity_poly.entity_id
_entity_poly.type
_entity_poly.pdbx_seq_one_letter_code
_entity_poly.pdbx_strand_id
1 'polypeptide(L)'
;MTTSVHGARNLSAGLYDRIELLPGKLDFALLSSKPTENTTQHGHCEQEDLVCMDGDLDYARFFADFGPLNLSRTVRFCRELESRLGSNNGKRVVLYCNDHSHKRANAMTLLAIFLVVAAGFTPELAVTRVLNDGKLPPPFGFRDASYGICTFFITLLDCARAVHKAITTSLWSYKTFSIDEYDHLDSLENGDINWIVPGKLLAFSGPQSERIVLDPESGATTLLAKDYAALFRDIGVTCVIRFNEATTYDRKAFIHAGLRHIDMPFPDGSNPSDEILYKFVRVCERETGAVAVHCKAGLGRTGTAIAAFLMKNYRFSATEAIAWCRVCRPGCIVGPQQHFLAVKQPELHSLPSIFEMPQPVAKTQPVYQPRKKLHKKLERLPRQRKTHISSR
;
A
#
# COMPACT_ATOMS: atom_id res chain seq x y z
N MET A 1 24.19 10.91 -15.24
CA MET A 1 25.43 11.05 -14.45
C MET A 1 25.96 9.65 -14.21
N THR A 2 27.12 9.39 -14.72
CA THR A 2 27.80 8.08 -14.70
C THR A 2 28.31 7.80 -13.30
N THR A 3 27.65 6.96 -12.52
CA THR A 3 28.17 6.46 -11.26
C THR A 3 29.08 5.26 -11.54
N SER A 4 30.30 5.49 -11.21
CA SER A 4 31.53 4.71 -11.21
C SER A 4 31.36 3.19 -11.06
N VAL A 5 31.91 2.47 -12.03
CA VAL A 5 32.08 1.01 -12.11
C VAL A 5 33.00 0.42 -11.00
N HIS A 6 33.61 1.26 -10.15
CA HIS A 6 34.53 0.82 -9.07
C HIS A 6 33.83 0.29 -7.82
N GLY A 7 32.53 0.57 -7.60
CA GLY A 7 31.77 0.09 -6.43
C GLY A 7 31.30 -1.38 -6.50
N ALA A 8 31.19 -1.93 -7.70
CA ALA A 8 30.57 -3.24 -7.89
C ALA A 8 31.47 -4.44 -7.48
N ARG A 9 32.79 -4.29 -7.46
CA ARG A 9 33.73 -5.38 -7.17
C ARG A 9 33.77 -5.83 -5.71
N ASN A 10 33.34 -4.98 -4.77
CA ASN A 10 33.34 -5.29 -3.32
C ASN A 10 31.96 -5.66 -2.77
N LEU A 11 30.87 -5.53 -3.54
CA LEU A 11 29.51 -5.76 -3.06
C LEU A 11 29.18 -7.27 -2.92
N SER A 12 29.63 -8.11 -3.85
CA SER A 12 29.37 -9.55 -3.77
C SER A 12 30.05 -10.23 -2.57
N ALA A 13 31.15 -9.66 -2.06
CA ALA A 13 31.86 -10.17 -0.90
C ALA A 13 31.14 -9.89 0.45
N GLY A 14 30.19 -8.95 0.49
CA GLY A 14 29.41 -8.60 1.68
C GLY A 14 28.00 -9.20 1.72
N LEU A 15 27.57 -9.89 0.66
CA LEU A 15 26.25 -10.50 0.62
C LEU A 15 26.27 -11.86 1.33
N TYR A 16 25.33 -12.09 2.21
CA TYR A 16 25.15 -13.34 2.94
C TYR A 16 23.68 -13.77 2.93
N ASP A 17 23.41 -14.98 3.42
CA ASP A 17 22.06 -15.56 3.53
C ASP A 17 21.25 -15.43 2.22
N ARG A 18 21.89 -15.77 1.08
CA ARG A 18 21.26 -15.73 -0.23
C ARG A 18 20.24 -16.84 -0.37
N ILE A 19 19.05 -16.49 -0.83
CA ILE A 19 17.94 -17.39 -1.11
C ILE A 19 17.48 -17.27 -2.55
N GLU A 20 17.09 -18.40 -3.15
CA GLU A 20 16.52 -18.43 -4.49
C GLU A 20 14.99 -18.29 -4.43
N LEU A 21 14.46 -17.21 -5.01
CA LEU A 21 13.04 -16.92 -5.07
C LEU A 21 12.38 -17.52 -6.32
N LEU A 22 13.01 -17.34 -7.48
CA LEU A 22 12.59 -17.94 -8.75
C LEU A 22 13.77 -18.68 -9.36
N PRO A 23 13.63 -19.98 -9.66
CA PRO A 23 14.74 -20.84 -10.10
C PRO A 23 15.50 -20.24 -11.29
N GLY A 24 16.81 -20.04 -11.09
CA GLY A 24 17.72 -19.51 -12.10
C GLY A 24 17.51 -18.04 -12.50
N LYS A 25 16.54 -17.30 -11.90
CA LYS A 25 16.14 -15.98 -12.36
C LYS A 25 16.24 -14.90 -11.30
N LEU A 26 15.79 -15.18 -10.07
CA LEU A 26 15.67 -14.18 -9.02
C LEU A 26 16.14 -14.76 -7.68
N ASP A 27 17.07 -14.06 -7.06
CA ASP A 27 17.53 -14.32 -5.71
C ASP A 27 17.36 -13.09 -4.83
N PHE A 28 17.36 -13.30 -3.53
CA PHE A 28 17.44 -12.25 -2.52
C PHE A 28 18.56 -12.55 -1.53
N ALA A 29 19.29 -11.53 -1.08
CA ALA A 29 20.38 -11.65 -0.13
C ALA A 29 20.39 -10.46 0.85
N LEU A 30 21.08 -10.62 1.98
CA LEU A 30 21.33 -9.56 2.93
C LEU A 30 22.76 -9.03 2.77
N LEU A 31 22.91 -7.70 2.94
CA LEU A 31 24.22 -7.07 2.96
C LEU A 31 24.66 -6.87 4.41
N SER A 32 25.80 -7.50 4.79
CA SER A 32 26.37 -7.33 6.13
C SER A 32 26.91 -5.91 6.34
N SER A 33 26.57 -5.32 7.47
CA SER A 33 27.16 -4.07 7.92
C SER A 33 28.58 -4.22 8.48
N LYS A 34 29.03 -5.46 8.72
CA LYS A 34 30.39 -5.78 9.21
C LYS A 34 31.11 -6.65 8.17
N PRO A 35 32.32 -6.27 7.73
CA PRO A 35 33.15 -7.18 6.93
C PRO A 35 33.47 -8.41 7.79
N THR A 36 32.97 -9.56 7.40
CA THR A 36 33.36 -10.82 8.05
C THR A 36 34.66 -11.32 7.39
N GLU A 37 35.67 -11.62 8.16
CA GLU A 37 36.98 -12.14 7.71
C GLU A 37 36.89 -13.46 6.92
N ASN A 38 35.74 -14.09 6.87
CA ASN A 38 35.48 -15.39 6.23
C ASN A 38 34.59 -15.33 5.00
N THR A 39 34.57 -14.21 4.27
CA THR A 39 33.80 -14.14 3.02
C THR A 39 34.59 -14.86 1.92
N THR A 40 34.24 -16.12 1.66
CA THR A 40 34.70 -16.83 0.47
C THR A 40 34.43 -15.94 -0.76
N GLN A 41 35.51 -15.61 -1.47
CA GLN A 41 35.49 -14.85 -2.71
C GLN A 41 34.62 -15.57 -3.75
N HIS A 42 33.33 -15.27 -3.79
CA HIS A 42 32.53 -15.55 -4.98
C HIS A 42 32.87 -14.46 -6.00
N GLY A 43 33.69 -14.84 -6.98
CA GLY A 43 34.08 -13.96 -8.08
C GLY A 43 32.87 -13.35 -8.77
N HIS A 44 33.08 -12.16 -9.32
CA HIS A 44 32.11 -11.47 -10.17
C HIS A 44 31.62 -12.45 -11.27
N CYS A 45 30.39 -12.90 -11.15
CA CYS A 45 29.77 -13.62 -12.23
C CYS A 45 29.20 -12.57 -13.19
N GLU A 46 29.75 -12.45 -14.40
CA GLU A 46 29.21 -11.59 -15.47
C GLU A 46 27.74 -11.89 -15.80
N GLN A 47 27.22 -12.97 -15.22
CA GLN A 47 25.86 -13.49 -15.39
C GLN A 47 24.87 -12.99 -14.33
N GLU A 48 25.28 -12.09 -13.42
CA GLU A 48 24.40 -11.57 -12.35
C GLU A 48 24.13 -10.06 -12.49
N ASP A 49 22.90 -9.68 -12.17
CA ASP A 49 22.44 -8.28 -12.08
C ASP A 49 22.11 -7.97 -10.60
N LEU A 50 23.04 -7.26 -9.92
CA LEU A 50 22.92 -6.92 -8.51
C LEU A 50 22.13 -5.65 -8.33
N VAL A 51 21.05 -5.66 -7.53
CA VAL A 51 20.12 -4.55 -7.33
C VAL A 51 19.93 -4.26 -5.85
N CYS A 52 20.32 -3.08 -5.42
CA CYS A 52 20.10 -2.58 -4.06
C CYS A 52 18.65 -2.10 -3.89
N MET A 53 17.97 -2.60 -2.87
CA MET A 53 16.59 -2.21 -2.55
C MET A 53 16.52 -1.06 -1.52
N ASP A 54 17.62 -0.67 -0.87
CA ASP A 54 17.60 0.20 0.32
C ASP A 54 16.88 1.54 0.11
N GLY A 55 16.95 2.13 -1.09
CA GLY A 55 16.25 3.36 -1.44
C GLY A 55 14.74 3.20 -1.55
N ASP A 56 14.28 2.01 -1.93
CA ASP A 56 12.86 1.69 -2.09
C ASP A 56 12.19 1.31 -0.77
N LEU A 57 13.00 1.02 0.27
CA LEU A 57 12.53 0.51 1.57
C LEU A 57 12.29 1.61 2.62
N ASP A 58 12.51 2.87 2.29
CA ASP A 58 12.30 3.98 3.20
C ASP A 58 10.81 4.18 3.44
N TYR A 59 10.41 4.21 4.72
CA TYR A 59 9.04 4.39 5.16
C TYR A 59 8.91 5.70 5.95
N ALA A 60 7.94 6.53 5.56
CA ALA A 60 7.62 7.75 6.29
C ALA A 60 6.80 7.38 7.53
N ARG A 61 7.44 7.43 8.70
CA ARG A 61 6.85 7.02 9.98
C ARG A 61 5.89 8.08 10.51
N PHE A 62 4.77 7.63 11.06
CA PHE A 62 3.90 8.48 11.88
C PHE A 62 4.40 8.51 13.34
N PHE A 63 4.93 7.41 13.84
CA PHE A 63 5.56 7.30 15.16
C PHE A 63 6.63 6.19 15.16
N ALA A 64 6.29 5.00 15.63
CA ALA A 64 7.21 3.86 15.69
C ALA A 64 6.87 2.76 14.69
N ASP A 65 5.84 2.98 13.86
CA ASP A 65 5.51 2.18 12.70
C ASP A 65 6.65 2.25 11.66
N PHE A 66 6.80 1.18 10.87
CA PHE A 66 7.88 1.09 9.90
C PHE A 66 7.47 0.39 8.58
N GLY A 67 6.16 0.20 8.41
CA GLY A 67 5.60 -0.49 7.25
C GLY A 67 4.20 -1.03 7.53
N PRO A 68 3.61 -1.76 6.57
CA PRO A 68 4.14 -2.05 5.23
C PRO A 68 4.21 -0.81 4.33
N LEU A 69 4.98 -0.89 3.25
CA LEU A 69 5.05 0.17 2.25
C LEU A 69 3.71 0.33 1.54
N ASN A 70 3.43 1.56 1.06
CA ASN A 70 2.17 1.87 0.41
C ASN A 70 2.01 1.19 -0.96
N LEU A 71 0.79 1.25 -1.50
CA LEU A 71 0.41 0.57 -2.72
C LEU A 71 1.19 1.06 -3.95
N SER A 72 1.46 2.37 -4.04
CA SER A 72 2.24 2.97 -5.12
C SER A 72 3.67 2.40 -5.15
N ARG A 73 4.39 2.42 -4.03
CA ARG A 73 5.74 1.85 -3.92
C ARG A 73 5.75 0.35 -4.19
N THR A 74 4.77 -0.36 -3.66
CA THR A 74 4.62 -1.81 -3.88
C THR A 74 4.43 -2.14 -5.36
N VAL A 75 3.54 -1.44 -6.05
CA VAL A 75 3.27 -1.68 -7.48
C VAL A 75 4.43 -1.23 -8.35
N ARG A 76 5.07 -0.09 -8.03
CA ARG A 76 6.27 0.40 -8.72
C ARG A 76 7.39 -0.62 -8.67
N PHE A 77 7.71 -1.12 -7.47
CA PHE A 77 8.69 -2.19 -7.27
C PHE A 77 8.34 -3.44 -8.09
N CYS A 78 7.10 -3.92 -8.01
CA CYS A 78 6.69 -5.13 -8.74
C CYS A 78 6.84 -4.97 -10.26
N ARG A 79 6.42 -3.83 -10.82
CA ARG A 79 6.51 -3.56 -12.26
C ARG A 79 7.95 -3.39 -12.74
N GLU A 80 8.78 -2.73 -11.93
CA GLU A 80 10.20 -2.59 -12.25
C GLU A 80 10.91 -3.94 -12.25
N LEU A 81 10.65 -4.77 -11.24
CA LEU A 81 11.21 -6.13 -11.16
C LEU A 81 10.72 -7.02 -12.32
N GLU A 82 9.41 -6.96 -12.69
CA GLU A 82 8.90 -7.67 -13.88
C GLU A 82 9.65 -7.21 -15.15
N SER A 83 9.82 -5.91 -15.33
CA SER A 83 10.52 -5.35 -16.49
C SER A 83 11.99 -5.81 -16.53
N ARG A 84 12.66 -5.78 -15.38
CA ARG A 84 14.05 -6.21 -15.25
C ARG A 84 14.22 -7.70 -15.54
N LEU A 85 13.40 -8.55 -14.97
CA LEU A 85 13.39 -10.00 -15.22
C LEU A 85 13.08 -10.33 -16.69
N GLY A 86 12.33 -9.48 -17.38
CA GLY A 86 12.01 -9.65 -18.81
C GLY A 86 13.10 -9.13 -19.77
N SER A 87 14.03 -8.32 -19.32
CA SER A 87 15.02 -7.62 -20.17
C SER A 87 16.48 -7.95 -19.88
N ASN A 88 16.78 -8.77 -18.87
CA ASN A 88 18.12 -9.01 -18.36
C ASN A 88 19.01 -9.97 -19.18
N ASN A 89 18.59 -10.33 -20.40
CA ASN A 89 19.34 -11.21 -21.32
C ASN A 89 19.78 -12.55 -20.68
N GLY A 90 18.93 -13.12 -19.79
CA GLY A 90 19.21 -14.39 -19.12
C GLY A 90 20.12 -14.27 -17.89
N LYS A 91 20.54 -13.08 -17.50
CA LYS A 91 21.25 -12.86 -16.24
C LYS A 91 20.34 -13.14 -15.05
N ARG A 92 20.91 -13.63 -13.96
CA ARG A 92 20.20 -13.79 -12.69
C ARG A 92 20.12 -12.44 -11.98
N VAL A 93 18.92 -12.01 -11.62
CA VAL A 93 18.71 -10.82 -10.79
C VAL A 93 18.92 -11.19 -9.33
N VAL A 94 19.77 -10.46 -8.63
CA VAL A 94 20.01 -10.64 -7.19
C VAL A 94 19.65 -9.34 -6.51
N LEU A 95 18.50 -9.34 -5.86
CA LEU A 95 18.06 -8.23 -5.00
C LEU A 95 18.74 -8.33 -3.64
N TYR A 96 19.15 -7.19 -3.09
CA TYR A 96 19.72 -7.18 -1.74
C TYR A 96 19.35 -5.91 -0.99
N CYS A 97 19.32 -6.01 0.34
CA CYS A 97 19.18 -4.85 1.22
C CYS A 97 20.11 -4.98 2.43
N ASN A 98 20.32 -3.84 3.13
CA ASN A 98 21.02 -3.84 4.40
C ASN A 98 20.24 -4.69 5.42
N ASP A 99 20.96 -5.42 6.28
CA ASP A 99 20.38 -6.24 7.35
C ASP A 99 19.85 -5.41 8.54
N HIS A 100 19.15 -4.31 8.24
CA HIS A 100 18.37 -3.59 9.24
C HIS A 100 16.97 -4.22 9.32
N SER A 101 16.54 -4.59 10.53
CA SER A 101 15.32 -5.37 10.77
C SER A 101 14.06 -4.80 10.10
N HIS A 102 13.88 -3.48 10.07
CA HIS A 102 12.74 -2.82 9.43
C HIS A 102 12.83 -2.86 7.90
N LYS A 103 14.03 -2.60 7.34
CA LYS A 103 14.27 -2.71 5.89
C LYS A 103 14.06 -4.13 5.41
N ARG A 104 14.60 -5.11 6.15
CA ARG A 104 14.40 -6.54 5.86
C ARG A 104 12.92 -6.92 5.85
N ALA A 105 12.13 -6.48 6.86
CA ALA A 105 10.70 -6.76 6.89
C ALA A 105 9.95 -6.19 5.67
N ASN A 106 10.25 -4.95 5.28
CA ASN A 106 9.67 -4.34 4.07
C ASN A 106 10.14 -5.04 2.79
N ALA A 107 11.43 -5.35 2.65
CA ALA A 107 11.96 -6.07 1.49
C ALA A 107 11.29 -7.43 1.31
N MET A 108 11.24 -8.24 2.39
CA MET A 108 10.61 -9.56 2.35
C MET A 108 9.10 -9.46 2.04
N THR A 109 8.42 -8.42 2.51
CA THR A 109 7.00 -8.17 2.20
C THR A 109 6.80 -7.80 0.73
N LEU A 110 7.62 -6.92 0.17
CA LEU A 110 7.59 -6.58 -1.26
C LEU A 110 7.82 -7.82 -2.13
N LEU A 111 8.80 -8.67 -1.76
CA LEU A 111 9.11 -9.90 -2.48
C LEU A 111 7.97 -10.90 -2.41
N ALA A 112 7.34 -11.09 -1.24
CA ALA A 112 6.18 -11.95 -1.10
C ALA A 112 5.00 -11.46 -1.94
N ILE A 113 4.72 -10.15 -1.92
CA ILE A 113 3.67 -9.54 -2.76
C ILE A 113 4.02 -9.70 -4.25
N PHE A 114 5.27 -9.46 -4.66
CA PHE A 114 5.70 -9.69 -6.04
C PHE A 114 5.44 -11.13 -6.51
N LEU A 115 5.80 -12.13 -5.70
CA LEU A 115 5.53 -13.53 -6.02
C LEU A 115 4.04 -13.81 -6.17
N VAL A 116 3.19 -13.13 -5.40
CA VAL A 116 1.72 -13.25 -5.52
C VAL A 116 1.20 -12.58 -6.79
N VAL A 117 1.55 -11.30 -7.02
CA VAL A 117 0.88 -10.50 -8.08
C VAL A 117 1.46 -10.72 -9.46
N ALA A 118 2.76 -10.99 -9.56
CA ALA A 118 3.49 -11.12 -10.82
C ALA A 118 3.81 -12.59 -11.17
N ALA A 119 4.19 -13.39 -10.18
CA ALA A 119 4.56 -14.80 -10.40
C ALA A 119 3.37 -15.77 -10.17
N GLY A 120 2.24 -15.29 -9.61
CA GLY A 120 1.02 -16.08 -9.44
C GLY A 120 1.07 -17.12 -8.31
N PHE A 121 1.95 -16.93 -7.32
CA PHE A 121 2.04 -17.80 -6.16
C PHE A 121 0.84 -17.60 -5.22
N THR A 122 0.49 -18.65 -4.46
CA THR A 122 -0.38 -18.44 -3.28
C THR A 122 0.39 -17.67 -2.21
N PRO A 123 -0.29 -16.91 -1.33
CA PRO A 123 0.37 -16.19 -0.25
C PRO A 123 1.28 -17.06 0.60
N GLU A 124 0.82 -18.27 0.95
CA GLU A 124 1.55 -19.22 1.77
C GLU A 124 2.83 -19.69 1.08
N LEU A 125 2.73 -20.02 -0.21
CA LEU A 125 3.88 -20.46 -1.00
C LEU A 125 4.88 -19.31 -1.18
N ALA A 126 4.40 -18.10 -1.44
CA ALA A 126 5.24 -16.91 -1.57
C ALA A 126 6.03 -16.64 -0.28
N VAL A 127 5.35 -16.70 0.86
CA VAL A 127 5.98 -16.49 2.18
C VAL A 127 6.96 -17.60 2.54
N THR A 128 6.59 -18.86 2.33
CA THR A 128 7.53 -19.99 2.52
C THR A 128 8.78 -19.82 1.66
N ARG A 129 8.62 -19.37 0.43
CA ARG A 129 9.74 -19.13 -0.49
C ARG A 129 10.66 -18.00 0.02
N VAL A 130 10.09 -16.91 0.50
CA VAL A 130 10.84 -15.76 1.03
C VAL A 130 11.50 -16.08 2.37
N LEU A 131 10.86 -16.86 3.24
CA LEU A 131 11.45 -17.30 4.52
C LEU A 131 12.51 -18.41 4.35
N ASN A 132 12.41 -19.16 3.26
CA ASN A 132 13.33 -20.23 2.87
C ASN A 132 13.75 -21.14 4.04
N ASP A 133 12.77 -21.72 4.73
CA ASP A 133 12.94 -22.63 5.87
C ASP A 133 13.84 -22.09 7.00
N GLY A 134 13.80 -20.77 7.24
CA GLY A 134 14.52 -20.11 8.32
C GLY A 134 15.97 -19.75 8.02
N LYS A 135 16.43 -19.83 6.76
CA LYS A 135 17.77 -19.37 6.39
C LYS A 135 17.98 -17.88 6.58
N LEU A 136 16.90 -17.09 6.46
CA LEU A 136 16.92 -15.66 6.79
C LEU A 136 16.39 -15.44 8.21
N PRO A 137 16.92 -14.45 8.95
CA PRO A 137 16.31 -14.04 10.21
C PRO A 137 14.84 -13.67 9.99
N PRO A 138 13.91 -14.11 10.86
CA PRO A 138 12.49 -13.83 10.68
C PRO A 138 12.24 -12.31 10.68
N PRO A 139 11.37 -11.80 9.79
CA PRO A 139 11.04 -10.39 9.77
C PRO A 139 10.17 -10.04 10.99
N PHE A 140 10.32 -8.81 11.50
CA PHE A 140 9.42 -8.29 12.50
C PHE A 140 8.01 -8.09 11.92
N GLY A 141 7.00 -8.35 12.73
CA GLY A 141 5.63 -7.93 12.40
C GLY A 141 5.50 -6.41 12.44
N PHE A 142 4.68 -5.87 11.54
CA PHE A 142 4.43 -4.44 11.47
C PHE A 142 3.50 -4.01 12.62
N ARG A 143 3.99 -3.11 13.45
CA ARG A 143 3.21 -2.47 14.50
C ARG A 143 2.37 -1.31 13.92
N ASP A 144 1.41 -0.85 14.69
CA ASP A 144 0.62 0.34 14.41
C ASP A 144 1.36 1.66 14.72
N ALA A 145 0.77 2.78 14.29
CA ALA A 145 1.28 4.13 14.47
C ALA A 145 0.94 4.76 15.85
N SER A 146 0.61 3.95 16.87
CA SER A 146 0.29 4.46 18.21
C SER A 146 1.54 4.68 19.07
N TYR A 147 1.42 5.53 20.10
CA TYR A 147 2.49 5.82 21.05
C TYR A 147 2.69 4.72 22.11
N GLY A 148 1.69 3.88 22.33
CA GLY A 148 1.71 2.86 23.37
C GLY A 148 2.54 1.61 23.03
N ILE A 149 2.53 0.66 23.95
CA ILE A 149 3.04 -0.68 23.70
C ILE A 149 2.14 -1.34 22.67
N CYS A 150 2.72 -1.74 21.54
CA CYS A 150 1.99 -2.47 20.51
C CYS A 150 1.82 -3.93 20.94
N THR A 151 0.57 -4.37 21.02
CA THR A 151 0.18 -5.75 21.37
C THR A 151 -0.47 -6.48 20.19
N PHE A 152 -0.51 -5.85 19.02
CA PHE A 152 -1.08 -6.41 17.80
C PHE A 152 -0.15 -6.12 16.61
N PHE A 153 0.26 -7.16 15.91
CA PHE A 153 1.15 -7.04 14.77
C PHE A 153 0.50 -7.70 13.55
N ILE A 154 0.67 -7.10 12.38
CA ILE A 154 0.40 -7.77 11.11
C ILE A 154 1.72 -8.31 10.54
N THR A 155 1.64 -9.45 9.89
CA THR A 155 2.79 -10.16 9.34
C THR A 155 2.91 -9.93 7.84
N LEU A 156 4.05 -10.30 7.26
CA LEU A 156 4.19 -10.33 5.80
C LEU A 156 3.18 -11.29 5.14
N LEU A 157 2.75 -12.35 5.85
CA LEU A 157 1.72 -13.26 5.34
C LEU A 157 0.35 -12.58 5.29
N ASP A 158 0.01 -11.77 6.31
CA ASP A 158 -1.22 -10.98 6.30
C ASP A 158 -1.25 -9.99 5.14
N CYS A 159 -0.12 -9.34 4.84
CA CYS A 159 0.02 -8.44 3.70
C CYS A 159 -0.14 -9.18 2.36
N ALA A 160 0.53 -10.32 2.19
CA ALA A 160 0.42 -11.13 0.99
C ALA A 160 -1.01 -11.66 0.78
N ARG A 161 -1.67 -12.14 1.85
CA ARG A 161 -3.08 -12.58 1.83
C ARG A 161 -4.03 -11.45 1.49
N ALA A 162 -3.83 -10.27 2.07
CA ALA A 162 -4.63 -9.09 1.83
C ALA A 162 -4.61 -8.69 0.35
N VAL A 163 -3.43 -8.58 -0.24
CA VAL A 163 -3.26 -8.26 -1.67
C VAL A 163 -3.85 -9.36 -2.55
N HIS A 164 -3.59 -10.63 -2.25
CA HIS A 164 -4.18 -11.76 -2.98
C HIS A 164 -5.70 -11.74 -2.94
N LYS A 165 -6.28 -11.50 -1.77
CA LYS A 165 -7.74 -11.40 -1.59
C LYS A 165 -8.32 -10.23 -2.34
N ALA A 166 -7.68 -9.05 -2.31
CA ALA A 166 -8.12 -7.89 -3.08
C ALA A 166 -8.17 -8.18 -4.60
N ILE A 167 -7.22 -8.97 -5.12
CA ILE A 167 -7.23 -9.40 -6.52
C ILE A 167 -8.32 -10.44 -6.78
N THR A 168 -8.41 -11.49 -5.96
CA THR A 168 -9.32 -12.62 -6.20
C THR A 168 -10.78 -12.27 -6.00
N THR A 169 -11.08 -11.27 -5.18
CA THR A 169 -12.43 -10.73 -5.01
C THR A 169 -12.76 -9.59 -6.00
N SER A 170 -11.88 -9.32 -6.95
CA SER A 170 -12.01 -8.21 -7.92
C SER A 170 -12.16 -6.83 -7.27
N LEU A 171 -11.75 -6.70 -6.00
CA LEU A 171 -11.72 -5.42 -5.31
C LEU A 171 -10.66 -4.49 -5.91
N TRP A 172 -9.52 -5.04 -6.30
CA TRP A 172 -8.39 -4.28 -6.85
C TRP A 172 -7.71 -5.04 -7.98
N SER A 173 -7.12 -4.31 -8.92
CA SER A 173 -6.41 -4.88 -10.07
C SER A 173 -4.99 -4.31 -10.19
N TYR A 174 -3.99 -5.18 -10.01
CA TYR A 174 -2.58 -4.85 -10.24
C TYR A 174 -2.32 -4.33 -11.66
N LYS A 175 -3.04 -4.86 -12.65
CA LYS A 175 -2.82 -4.53 -14.07
C LYS A 175 -3.27 -3.11 -14.43
N THR A 176 -4.38 -2.65 -13.85
CA THR A 176 -5.01 -1.37 -14.17
C THR A 176 -4.72 -0.28 -13.15
N PHE A 177 -4.04 -0.59 -12.04
CA PHE A 177 -3.70 0.39 -11.01
C PHE A 177 -2.85 1.52 -11.59
N SER A 178 -3.27 2.76 -11.36
CA SER A 178 -2.53 3.97 -11.74
C SER A 178 -1.69 4.44 -10.57
N ILE A 179 -0.36 4.36 -10.72
CA ILE A 179 0.60 4.89 -9.75
C ILE A 179 0.47 6.41 -9.67
N ASP A 180 0.38 7.07 -10.84
CA ASP A 180 0.34 8.53 -10.92
C ASP A 180 -0.95 9.10 -10.29
N GLU A 181 -2.09 8.42 -10.47
CA GLU A 181 -3.35 8.81 -9.82
C GLU A 181 -3.27 8.64 -8.29
N TYR A 182 -2.70 7.51 -7.83
CA TYR A 182 -2.51 7.28 -6.40
C TYR A 182 -1.59 8.34 -5.79
N ASP A 183 -0.42 8.59 -6.37
CA ASP A 183 0.56 9.55 -5.84
C ASP A 183 -0.01 10.99 -5.86
N HIS A 184 -0.80 11.34 -6.89
CA HIS A 184 -1.49 12.62 -6.96
C HIS A 184 -2.49 12.80 -5.82
N LEU A 185 -3.39 11.84 -5.60
CA LEU A 185 -4.41 11.92 -4.55
C LEU A 185 -3.83 11.79 -3.13
N ASP A 186 -2.74 11.01 -2.96
CA ASP A 186 -2.06 10.78 -1.68
C ASP A 186 -1.34 12.04 -1.15
N SER A 187 -1.04 13.01 -2.03
CA SER A 187 -0.35 14.23 -1.61
C SER A 187 -1.26 15.14 -0.76
N LEU A 188 -0.65 15.83 0.24
CA LEU A 188 -1.38 16.72 1.15
C LEU A 188 -2.06 17.88 0.41
N GLU A 189 -1.43 18.41 -0.62
CA GLU A 189 -1.94 19.52 -1.44
C GLU A 189 -3.16 19.10 -2.28
N ASN A 190 -3.30 17.82 -2.60
CA ASN A 190 -4.43 17.25 -3.32
C ASN A 190 -5.44 16.52 -2.43
N GLY A 191 -5.28 16.63 -1.10
CA GLY A 191 -6.30 16.25 -0.14
C GLY A 191 -5.99 15.00 0.69
N ASP A 192 -4.82 14.39 0.56
CA ASP A 192 -4.44 13.20 1.36
C ASP A 192 -5.52 12.10 1.27
N ILE A 193 -5.81 11.67 0.05
CA ILE A 193 -6.92 10.79 -0.31
C ILE A 193 -6.39 9.44 -0.80
N ASN A 194 -6.95 8.35 -0.27
CA ASN A 194 -6.64 7.01 -0.76
C ASN A 194 -7.91 6.19 -0.98
N TRP A 195 -8.03 5.57 -2.15
CA TRP A 195 -9.02 4.54 -2.40
C TRP A 195 -8.67 3.27 -1.64
N ILE A 196 -9.55 2.86 -0.71
CA ILE A 196 -9.44 1.56 -0.01
C ILE A 196 -10.25 0.49 -0.75
N VAL A 197 -11.42 0.87 -1.25
CA VAL A 197 -12.24 0.06 -2.17
C VAL A 197 -12.46 0.91 -3.41
N PRO A 198 -11.70 0.72 -4.49
CA PRO A 198 -11.76 1.54 -5.69
C PRO A 198 -13.19 1.74 -6.21
N GLY A 199 -13.57 2.98 -6.47
CA GLY A 199 -14.92 3.34 -6.92
C GLY A 199 -16.02 3.22 -5.85
N LYS A 200 -15.70 2.79 -4.62
CA LYS A 200 -16.71 2.59 -3.57
C LYS A 200 -16.37 3.28 -2.25
N LEU A 201 -15.18 3.09 -1.70
CA LEU A 201 -14.77 3.70 -0.43
C LEU A 201 -13.38 4.33 -0.55
N LEU A 202 -13.29 5.61 -0.24
CA LEU A 202 -12.03 6.30 -0.04
C LEU A 202 -11.91 6.86 1.38
N ALA A 203 -10.67 6.89 1.87
CA ALA A 203 -10.29 7.53 3.12
C ALA A 203 -9.54 8.83 2.83
N PHE A 204 -9.74 9.85 3.64
CA PHE A 204 -9.03 11.12 3.51
C PHE A 204 -8.88 11.82 4.86
N SER A 205 -7.96 12.78 4.98
CA SER A 205 -7.84 13.60 6.17
C SER A 205 -8.95 14.67 6.22
N GLY A 206 -9.49 14.92 7.44
CA GLY A 206 -10.61 15.83 7.61
C GLY A 206 -10.27 17.25 7.16
N PRO A 207 -11.17 17.93 6.42
CA PRO A 207 -10.97 19.32 6.03
C PRO A 207 -10.69 20.23 7.24
N GLN A 208 -9.80 21.17 7.06
CA GLN A 208 -9.50 22.21 8.05
C GLN A 208 -10.47 23.39 7.89
N SER A 209 -10.62 24.22 8.95
CA SER A 209 -11.36 25.47 8.88
C SER A 209 -10.63 26.53 8.04
N GLU A 210 -9.31 26.47 8.03
CA GLU A 210 -8.42 27.39 7.33
C GLU A 210 -7.37 26.63 6.53
N ARG A 211 -6.83 27.27 5.48
CA ARG A 211 -5.74 26.70 4.71
C ARG A 211 -4.43 26.75 5.51
N ILE A 212 -3.74 25.64 5.54
CA ILE A 212 -2.38 25.53 6.07
C ILE A 212 -1.43 25.58 4.87
N VAL A 213 -0.46 26.48 4.91
CA VAL A 213 0.61 26.54 3.90
C VAL A 213 1.52 25.34 4.10
N LEU A 214 1.63 24.52 3.06
CA LEU A 214 2.49 23.33 3.05
C LEU A 214 3.88 23.65 2.55
N ASP A 215 3.96 24.49 1.54
CA ASP A 215 5.21 24.96 0.96
C ASP A 215 5.07 26.44 0.58
N PRO A 216 5.83 27.34 1.25
CA PRO A 216 5.81 28.77 0.95
C PRO A 216 6.34 29.13 -0.44
N GLU A 217 7.25 28.33 -1.01
CA GLU A 217 7.87 28.62 -2.31
C GLU A 217 6.91 28.33 -3.47
N SER A 218 6.21 27.18 -3.43
CA SER A 218 5.22 26.84 -4.44
C SER A 218 3.84 27.43 -4.15
N GLY A 219 3.57 27.89 -2.92
CA GLY A 219 2.27 28.35 -2.48
C GLY A 219 1.27 27.20 -2.23
N ALA A 220 1.74 25.96 -2.16
CA ALA A 220 0.90 24.79 -1.88
C ALA A 220 0.23 24.89 -0.51
N THR A 221 -1.06 24.57 -0.45
CA THR A 221 -1.87 24.65 0.78
C THR A 221 -2.75 23.41 0.92
N THR A 222 -3.20 23.15 2.15
CA THR A 222 -4.25 22.14 2.40
C THR A 222 -5.58 22.54 1.75
N LEU A 223 -6.44 21.56 1.49
CA LEU A 223 -7.77 21.76 0.94
C LEU A 223 -8.78 22.13 2.02
N LEU A 224 -9.73 23.02 1.69
CA LEU A 224 -10.93 23.30 2.47
C LEU A 224 -12.08 22.40 2.04
N ALA A 225 -13.14 22.32 2.85
CA ALA A 225 -14.32 21.51 2.55
C ALA A 225 -14.93 21.79 1.16
N LYS A 226 -14.87 23.02 0.66
CA LYS A 226 -15.37 23.38 -0.68
C LYS A 226 -14.51 22.83 -1.81
N ASP A 227 -13.18 22.73 -1.58
CA ASP A 227 -12.23 22.20 -2.57
C ASP A 227 -12.41 20.69 -2.68
N TYR A 228 -12.53 19.99 -1.54
CA TYR A 228 -12.90 18.56 -1.52
C TYR A 228 -14.24 18.31 -2.19
N ALA A 229 -15.25 19.18 -1.97
CA ALA A 229 -16.56 18.98 -2.59
C ALA A 229 -16.51 19.04 -4.12
N ALA A 230 -15.67 19.92 -4.69
CA ALA A 230 -15.43 19.97 -6.12
C ALA A 230 -14.74 18.70 -6.61
N LEU A 231 -13.60 18.32 -6.00
CA LEU A 231 -12.83 17.14 -6.35
C LEU A 231 -13.69 15.85 -6.24
N PHE A 232 -14.47 15.72 -5.18
CA PHE A 232 -15.28 14.53 -4.93
C PHE A 232 -16.35 14.30 -6.00
N ARG A 233 -16.95 15.37 -6.54
CA ARG A 233 -17.87 15.26 -7.67
C ARG A 233 -17.18 14.70 -8.91
N ASP A 234 -15.97 15.15 -9.17
CA ASP A 234 -15.21 14.73 -10.37
C ASP A 234 -14.80 13.25 -10.30
N ILE A 235 -14.53 12.71 -9.09
CA ILE A 235 -14.16 11.31 -8.88
C ILE A 235 -15.34 10.39 -8.49
N GLY A 236 -16.59 10.88 -8.60
CA GLY A 236 -17.80 10.07 -8.44
C GLY A 236 -18.23 9.80 -7.00
N VAL A 237 -17.76 10.58 -6.01
CA VAL A 237 -18.26 10.53 -4.65
C VAL A 237 -19.66 11.14 -4.59
N THR A 238 -20.58 10.48 -3.89
CA THR A 238 -21.96 10.93 -3.67
C THR A 238 -22.29 11.18 -2.21
N CYS A 239 -21.47 10.65 -1.30
CA CYS A 239 -21.68 10.76 0.15
C CYS A 239 -20.36 10.98 0.89
N VAL A 240 -20.36 11.88 1.88
CA VAL A 240 -19.26 12.09 2.82
C VAL A 240 -19.71 11.64 4.22
N ILE A 241 -18.87 10.84 4.89
CA ILE A 241 -19.10 10.40 6.28
C ILE A 241 -18.00 10.96 7.16
N ARG A 242 -18.40 11.69 8.22
CA ARG A 242 -17.51 12.31 9.21
C ARG A 242 -17.62 11.60 10.56
N PHE A 243 -16.48 11.15 11.10
CA PHE A 243 -16.39 10.51 12.43
C PHE A 243 -15.86 11.43 13.53
N ASN A 244 -15.29 12.58 13.19
CA ASN A 244 -14.87 13.57 14.19
C ASN A 244 -15.97 14.61 14.46
N GLU A 245 -15.67 15.58 15.32
CA GLU A 245 -16.60 16.58 15.80
C GLU A 245 -17.11 17.48 14.66
N ALA A 246 -18.38 17.87 14.76
CA ALA A 246 -19.05 18.68 13.73
C ALA A 246 -18.51 20.14 13.62
N THR A 247 -17.72 20.56 14.59
CA THR A 247 -17.18 21.92 14.67
C THR A 247 -15.98 22.19 13.78
N THR A 248 -15.39 21.14 13.17
CA THR A 248 -14.15 21.26 12.38
C THR A 248 -14.35 21.96 11.03
N TYR A 249 -15.52 21.85 10.44
CA TYR A 249 -15.91 22.56 9.21
C TYR A 249 -17.43 22.52 9.01
N ASP A 250 -17.97 23.47 8.23
CA ASP A 250 -19.39 23.46 7.88
C ASP A 250 -19.69 22.46 6.77
N ARG A 251 -20.49 21.43 7.09
CA ARG A 251 -20.96 20.39 6.15
C ARG A 251 -21.75 20.93 4.95
N LYS A 252 -22.28 22.17 5.05
CA LYS A 252 -23.03 22.81 3.95
C LYS A 252 -22.20 22.92 2.69
N ALA A 253 -20.86 23.00 2.79
CA ALA A 253 -19.98 23.00 1.62
C ALA A 253 -20.19 21.77 0.72
N PHE A 254 -20.35 20.59 1.32
CA PHE A 254 -20.64 19.34 0.58
C PHE A 254 -22.10 19.29 0.11
N ILE A 255 -23.05 19.69 0.98
CA ILE A 255 -24.49 19.66 0.66
C ILE A 255 -24.81 20.58 -0.52
N HIS A 256 -24.28 21.82 -0.55
CA HIS A 256 -24.47 22.77 -1.64
C HIS A 256 -23.84 22.29 -2.96
N ALA A 257 -22.83 21.42 -2.88
CA ALA A 257 -22.25 20.76 -4.05
C ALA A 257 -23.06 19.52 -4.53
N GLY A 258 -24.19 19.22 -3.88
CA GLY A 258 -25.03 18.08 -4.22
C GLY A 258 -24.60 16.74 -3.60
N LEU A 259 -23.65 16.76 -2.66
CA LEU A 259 -23.19 15.55 -1.95
C LEU A 259 -24.01 15.35 -0.68
N ARG A 260 -24.34 14.11 -0.36
CA ARG A 260 -24.85 13.76 0.96
C ARG A 260 -23.74 13.92 2.00
N HIS A 261 -24.10 14.33 3.20
CA HIS A 261 -23.16 14.42 4.32
C HIS A 261 -23.78 13.84 5.59
N ILE A 262 -23.09 12.89 6.21
CA ILE A 262 -23.59 12.16 7.39
C ILE A 262 -22.56 12.25 8.51
N ASP A 263 -23.01 12.73 9.67
CA ASP A 263 -22.22 12.74 10.89
C ASP A 263 -22.46 11.48 11.71
N MET A 264 -21.38 10.79 12.09
CA MET A 264 -21.37 9.60 12.95
C MET A 264 -20.23 9.72 13.98
N PRO A 265 -20.22 10.78 14.84
CA PRO A 265 -19.08 11.06 15.71
C PRO A 265 -18.90 10.01 16.80
N PHE A 266 -17.63 9.70 17.09
CA PHE A 266 -17.22 8.95 18.27
C PHE A 266 -15.79 9.35 18.68
N PRO A 267 -15.39 9.16 19.97
CA PRO A 267 -14.13 9.68 20.48
C PRO A 267 -12.90 9.24 19.72
N ASP A 268 -11.89 10.12 19.59
CA ASP A 268 -10.63 9.78 18.91
C ASP A 268 -9.89 8.66 19.64
N GLY A 269 -9.25 7.77 18.88
CA GLY A 269 -8.55 6.60 19.40
C GLY A 269 -9.45 5.49 19.96
N SER A 270 -10.79 5.70 20.02
CA SER A 270 -11.75 4.72 20.51
C SER A 270 -12.29 3.82 19.37
N ASN A 271 -13.10 2.85 19.76
CA ASN A 271 -13.84 1.99 18.85
C ASN A 271 -15.27 2.55 18.63
N PRO A 272 -15.85 2.37 17.43
CA PRO A 272 -17.25 2.71 17.22
C PRO A 272 -18.18 1.78 18.05
N SER A 273 -19.34 2.30 18.49
CA SER A 273 -20.41 1.44 18.98
C SER A 273 -20.95 0.58 17.83
N ASP A 274 -21.62 -0.52 18.16
CA ASP A 274 -22.26 -1.39 17.18
C ASP A 274 -23.28 -0.64 16.32
N GLU A 275 -24.02 0.29 16.93
CA GLU A 275 -24.96 1.14 16.21
C GLU A 275 -24.27 1.96 15.12
N ILE A 276 -23.18 2.65 15.46
CA ILE A 276 -22.39 3.44 14.52
C ILE A 276 -21.78 2.56 13.44
N LEU A 277 -21.18 1.42 13.82
CA LEU A 277 -20.53 0.50 12.90
C LEU A 277 -21.53 -0.04 11.86
N TYR A 278 -22.65 -0.58 12.31
CA TYR A 278 -23.64 -1.14 11.38
C TYR A 278 -24.41 -0.08 10.60
N LYS A 279 -24.61 1.12 11.17
CA LYS A 279 -25.14 2.26 10.41
C LYS A 279 -24.19 2.64 9.28
N PHE A 280 -22.89 2.72 9.55
CA PHE A 280 -21.85 3.00 8.54
C PHE A 280 -21.90 1.96 7.43
N VAL A 281 -21.81 0.68 7.78
CA VAL A 281 -21.81 -0.41 6.79
C VAL A 281 -23.06 -0.34 5.92
N ARG A 282 -24.25 -0.20 6.50
CA ARG A 282 -25.53 -0.10 5.75
C ARG A 282 -25.59 1.12 4.84
N VAL A 283 -25.06 2.27 5.28
CA VAL A 283 -25.00 3.47 4.41
C VAL A 283 -24.10 3.20 3.22
N CYS A 284 -22.90 2.66 3.44
CA CYS A 284 -21.97 2.33 2.37
C CYS A 284 -22.55 1.29 1.38
N GLU A 285 -23.27 0.29 1.87
CA GLU A 285 -23.92 -0.74 1.03
C GLU A 285 -25.00 -0.16 0.13
N ARG A 286 -25.79 0.80 0.64
CA ARG A 286 -26.94 1.38 -0.07
C ARG A 286 -26.57 2.54 -0.99
N GLU A 287 -25.42 3.17 -0.77
CA GLU A 287 -24.98 4.29 -1.59
C GLU A 287 -24.64 3.80 -3.00
N THR A 288 -25.18 4.44 -4.02
CA THR A 288 -24.95 4.06 -5.43
C THR A 288 -23.62 4.52 -5.96
N GLY A 289 -23.13 5.69 -5.51
CA GLY A 289 -21.82 6.20 -5.84
C GLY A 289 -20.78 5.87 -4.76
N ALA A 290 -19.63 6.53 -4.84
CA ALA A 290 -18.57 6.36 -3.86
C ALA A 290 -18.86 7.12 -2.56
N VAL A 291 -18.32 6.61 -1.45
CA VAL A 291 -18.40 7.22 -0.13
C VAL A 291 -17.01 7.66 0.31
N ALA A 292 -16.85 8.95 0.59
CA ALA A 292 -15.65 9.51 1.18
C ALA A 292 -15.77 9.50 2.72
N VAL A 293 -14.77 8.93 3.38
CA VAL A 293 -14.81 8.70 4.84
C VAL A 293 -13.62 9.37 5.50
N HIS A 294 -13.87 10.15 6.55
CA HIS A 294 -12.81 10.77 7.32
C HIS A 294 -13.09 10.85 8.82
N CYS A 295 -12.03 11.08 9.57
CA CYS A 295 -12.05 11.52 10.95
C CYS A 295 -11.19 12.79 11.09
N LYS A 296 -10.23 12.84 12.00
CA LYS A 296 -9.24 13.92 12.06
C LYS A 296 -8.17 13.70 10.99
N ALA A 297 -7.34 12.66 11.13
CA ALA A 297 -6.28 12.31 10.18
C ALA A 297 -6.72 11.32 9.09
N GLY A 298 -7.95 10.82 9.11
CA GLY A 298 -8.41 9.81 8.17
C GLY A 298 -7.74 8.44 8.33
N LEU A 299 -7.20 8.11 9.51
CA LEU A 299 -6.43 6.89 9.77
C LEU A 299 -7.17 5.91 10.71
N GLY A 300 -7.29 6.26 12.01
CA GLY A 300 -7.78 5.31 13.03
C GLY A 300 -9.26 4.96 12.87
N ARG A 301 -10.15 5.89 13.22
CA ARG A 301 -11.62 5.73 13.17
C ARG A 301 -12.10 5.39 11.76
N THR A 302 -11.54 6.06 10.77
CA THR A 302 -11.83 5.86 9.35
C THR A 302 -11.44 4.46 8.88
N GLY A 303 -10.20 4.07 9.11
CA GLY A 303 -9.70 2.74 8.73
C GLY A 303 -10.47 1.61 9.42
N THR A 304 -10.83 1.78 10.70
CA THR A 304 -11.59 0.78 11.47
C THR A 304 -12.96 0.52 10.84
N ALA A 305 -13.69 1.56 10.47
CA ALA A 305 -15.00 1.42 9.85
C ALA A 305 -14.89 0.79 8.45
N ILE A 306 -13.92 1.22 7.63
CA ILE A 306 -13.71 0.65 6.29
C ILE A 306 -13.25 -0.82 6.39
N ALA A 307 -12.37 -1.17 7.35
CA ALA A 307 -11.96 -2.56 7.58
C ALA A 307 -13.16 -3.46 7.92
N ALA A 308 -14.10 -3.00 8.76
CA ALA A 308 -15.31 -3.75 9.05
C ALA A 308 -16.19 -3.98 7.79
N PHE A 309 -16.27 -2.99 6.90
CA PHE A 309 -16.94 -3.15 5.60
C PHE A 309 -16.25 -4.22 4.74
N LEU A 310 -14.91 -4.22 4.68
CA LEU A 310 -14.13 -5.25 3.96
C LEU A 310 -14.35 -6.65 4.55
N MET A 311 -14.34 -6.75 5.88
CA MET A 311 -14.56 -8.02 6.57
C MET A 311 -15.95 -8.59 6.28
N LYS A 312 -17.00 -7.76 6.36
CA LYS A 312 -18.37 -8.18 6.06
C LYS A 312 -18.56 -8.56 4.59
N ASN A 313 -18.14 -7.69 3.69
CA ASN A 313 -18.54 -7.76 2.29
C ASN A 313 -17.55 -8.52 1.38
N TYR A 314 -16.24 -8.53 1.73
CA TYR A 314 -15.21 -9.22 0.97
C TYR A 314 -14.54 -10.36 1.75
N ARG A 315 -15.06 -10.69 2.95
CA ARG A 315 -14.56 -11.78 3.78
C ARG A 315 -13.07 -11.70 4.13
N PHE A 316 -12.54 -10.47 4.23
CA PHE A 316 -11.23 -10.28 4.80
C PHE A 316 -11.23 -10.71 6.26
N SER A 317 -10.19 -11.41 6.73
CA SER A 317 -9.95 -11.53 8.17
C SER A 317 -9.58 -10.15 8.74
N ALA A 318 -9.61 -10.01 10.07
CA ALA A 318 -9.21 -8.75 10.70
C ALA A 318 -7.78 -8.34 10.32
N THR A 319 -6.82 -9.28 10.36
CA THR A 319 -5.42 -9.01 10.00
C THR A 319 -5.26 -8.67 8.53
N GLU A 320 -5.96 -9.36 7.63
CA GLU A 320 -5.98 -9.04 6.20
C GLU A 320 -6.59 -7.66 5.93
N ALA A 321 -7.68 -7.29 6.60
CA ALA A 321 -8.32 -5.99 6.43
C ALA A 321 -7.43 -4.85 6.93
N ILE A 322 -6.77 -5.04 8.09
CA ILE A 322 -5.79 -4.08 8.63
C ILE A 322 -4.60 -3.95 7.67
N ALA A 323 -4.06 -5.08 7.17
CA ALA A 323 -2.95 -5.10 6.23
C ALA A 323 -3.31 -4.37 4.93
N TRP A 324 -4.48 -4.64 4.35
CA TRP A 324 -4.96 -3.97 3.15
C TRP A 324 -5.12 -2.45 3.36
N CYS A 325 -5.78 -2.05 4.45
CA CYS A 325 -5.93 -0.63 4.78
C CYS A 325 -4.57 0.08 4.91
N ARG A 326 -3.55 -0.55 5.52
CA ARG A 326 -2.21 0.03 5.67
C ARG A 326 -1.42 0.06 4.37
N VAL A 327 -1.59 -0.92 3.49
CA VAL A 327 -0.99 -0.90 2.15
C VAL A 327 -1.63 0.19 1.29
N CYS A 328 -2.95 0.40 1.40
CA CYS A 328 -3.61 1.50 0.68
C CYS A 328 -3.34 2.87 1.29
N ARG A 329 -3.30 2.97 2.62
CA ARG A 329 -3.14 4.20 3.40
C ARG A 329 -2.31 3.91 4.65
N PRO A 330 -0.99 4.15 4.62
CA PRO A 330 -0.09 3.92 5.76
C PRO A 330 -0.59 4.59 7.05
N GLY A 331 -0.32 3.95 8.19
CA GLY A 331 -0.75 4.44 9.49
C GLY A 331 -2.20 4.15 9.88
N CYS A 332 -2.99 3.54 9.02
CA CYS A 332 -4.39 3.18 9.32
C CYS A 332 -4.51 2.19 10.47
N ILE A 333 -5.59 2.36 11.26
CA ILE A 333 -6.05 1.46 12.34
C ILE A 333 -5.01 1.36 13.46
N VAL A 334 -5.26 2.05 14.55
CA VAL A 334 -4.30 2.25 15.63
C VAL A 334 -4.81 1.72 16.97
N GLY A 335 -3.89 1.28 17.82
CA GLY A 335 -4.16 0.91 19.20
C GLY A 335 -5.25 -0.17 19.35
N PRO A 336 -6.27 0.08 20.21
CA PRO A 336 -7.31 -0.91 20.53
C PRO A 336 -8.21 -1.25 19.35
N GLN A 337 -8.22 -0.44 18.29
CA GLN A 337 -9.04 -0.65 17.09
C GLN A 337 -8.69 -1.96 16.38
N GLN A 338 -7.43 -2.40 16.45
CA GLN A 338 -6.97 -3.67 15.89
C GLN A 338 -7.62 -4.86 16.60
N HIS A 339 -7.60 -4.86 17.93
CA HIS A 339 -8.26 -5.89 18.74
C HIS A 339 -9.78 -5.89 18.57
N PHE A 340 -10.37 -4.69 18.47
CA PHE A 340 -11.80 -4.54 18.19
C PHE A 340 -12.20 -5.26 16.90
N LEU A 341 -11.44 -5.07 15.81
CA LEU A 341 -11.72 -5.76 14.55
C LEU A 341 -11.57 -7.28 14.68
N ALA A 342 -10.55 -7.75 15.39
CA ALA A 342 -10.37 -9.19 15.64
C ALA A 342 -11.56 -9.79 16.39
N VAL A 343 -12.07 -9.12 17.42
CA VAL A 343 -13.26 -9.55 18.19
C VAL A 343 -14.51 -9.52 17.33
N LYS A 344 -14.66 -8.50 16.46
CA LYS A 344 -15.84 -8.34 15.58
C LYS A 344 -15.85 -9.29 14.36
N GLN A 345 -14.75 -9.96 14.06
CA GLN A 345 -14.66 -10.79 12.86
C GLN A 345 -15.73 -11.88 12.76
N PRO A 346 -16.00 -12.72 13.76
CA PRO A 346 -17.01 -13.77 13.65
C PRO A 346 -18.40 -13.20 13.35
N GLU A 347 -18.77 -12.11 14.02
CA GLU A 347 -20.05 -11.44 13.84
C GLU A 347 -20.19 -10.86 12.42
N LEU A 348 -19.19 -10.11 11.95
CA LEU A 348 -19.19 -9.52 10.60
C LEU A 348 -19.22 -10.62 9.51
N HIS A 349 -18.53 -11.72 9.72
CA HIS A 349 -18.53 -12.84 8.79
C HIS A 349 -19.85 -13.63 8.80
N SER A 350 -20.65 -13.56 9.85
CA SER A 350 -21.99 -14.20 9.88
C SER A 350 -23.03 -13.43 9.07
N LEU A 351 -22.80 -12.14 8.81
CA LEU A 351 -23.71 -11.30 8.05
C LEU A 351 -23.60 -11.55 6.53
N PRO A 352 -24.70 -11.45 5.77
CA PRO A 352 -24.67 -11.63 4.33
C PRO A 352 -23.83 -10.52 3.64
N SER A 353 -23.02 -10.91 2.65
CA SER A 353 -22.36 -9.98 1.75
C SER A 353 -23.36 -9.43 0.73
N ILE A 354 -23.15 -8.17 0.29
CA ILE A 354 -23.88 -7.60 -0.85
C ILE A 354 -23.18 -7.91 -2.19
N PHE A 355 -21.98 -8.47 -2.16
CA PHE A 355 -21.24 -8.86 -3.35
C PHE A 355 -21.25 -10.37 -3.53
N GLU A 356 -21.43 -10.83 -4.77
CA GLU A 356 -21.20 -12.23 -5.09
C GLU A 356 -19.70 -12.53 -5.02
N MET A 357 -19.33 -13.44 -4.11
CA MET A 357 -17.92 -13.85 -4.00
C MET A 357 -17.57 -14.81 -5.13
N PRO A 358 -16.47 -14.59 -5.85
CA PRO A 358 -15.99 -15.55 -6.86
C PRO A 358 -15.79 -16.92 -6.22
N GLN A 359 -16.22 -17.97 -6.92
CA GLN A 359 -15.98 -19.36 -6.48
C GLN A 359 -14.46 -19.62 -6.44
N PRO A 360 -13.95 -20.39 -5.47
CA PRO A 360 -12.55 -20.72 -5.39
C PRO A 360 -12.09 -21.43 -6.68
N VAL A 361 -11.17 -20.82 -7.41
CA VAL A 361 -10.56 -21.46 -8.59
C VAL A 361 -9.66 -22.61 -8.13
N ALA A 362 -9.82 -23.78 -8.73
CA ALA A 362 -9.01 -24.96 -8.43
C ALA A 362 -7.50 -24.64 -8.60
N LYS A 363 -6.71 -25.06 -7.62
CA LYS A 363 -5.26 -24.78 -7.52
C LYS A 363 -4.50 -25.47 -8.68
N THR A 364 -4.07 -24.71 -9.68
CA THR A 364 -3.00 -25.12 -10.60
C THR A 364 -1.67 -24.52 -10.10
N GLN A 365 -0.61 -25.31 -10.08
CA GLN A 365 0.71 -24.78 -9.71
C GLN A 365 1.15 -23.73 -10.74
N PRO A 366 1.56 -22.53 -10.30
CA PRO A 366 1.94 -21.48 -11.22
C PRO A 366 3.30 -21.78 -11.87
N VAL A 367 3.32 -21.75 -13.21
CA VAL A 367 4.55 -21.70 -13.99
C VAL A 367 4.80 -20.24 -14.35
N TYR A 368 5.78 -19.61 -13.71
CA TYR A 368 6.16 -18.23 -14.06
C TYR A 368 6.66 -18.18 -15.51
N GLN A 369 5.93 -17.49 -16.36
CA GLN A 369 6.36 -17.13 -17.71
C GLN A 369 6.40 -15.58 -17.80
N PRO A 370 7.58 -14.97 -18.07
CA PRO A 370 7.67 -13.52 -18.26
C PRO A 370 6.81 -13.10 -19.45
N ARG A 371 6.00 -12.05 -19.27
CA ARG A 371 5.16 -11.52 -20.34
C ARG A 371 6.02 -11.00 -21.49
N LYS A 372 5.79 -11.46 -22.71
CA LYS A 372 6.36 -10.87 -23.93
C LYS A 372 5.90 -9.40 -24.02
N LYS A 373 6.85 -8.46 -24.20
CA LYS A 373 6.59 -7.02 -24.37
C LYS A 373 5.56 -6.82 -25.48
N LEU A 374 4.41 -6.24 -25.14
CA LEU A 374 3.53 -5.63 -26.13
C LEU A 374 4.17 -4.29 -26.51
N HIS A 375 4.86 -4.23 -27.65
CA HIS A 375 5.33 -2.97 -28.23
C HIS A 375 4.11 -2.12 -28.63
N LYS A 376 3.57 -1.29 -27.74
CA LYS A 376 2.77 -0.14 -28.15
C LYS A 376 3.74 0.92 -28.63
N LYS A 377 3.69 1.21 -29.92
CA LYS A 377 4.27 2.38 -30.56
C LYS A 377 3.74 3.62 -29.83
N LEU A 378 4.55 4.24 -28.99
CA LEU A 378 4.27 5.58 -28.47
C LEU A 378 4.47 6.55 -29.61
N GLU A 379 3.38 7.04 -30.19
CA GLU A 379 3.41 8.22 -31.07
C GLU A 379 3.91 9.42 -30.26
N ARG A 380 5.00 10.00 -30.76
CA ARG A 380 5.65 11.17 -30.18
C ARG A 380 4.70 12.37 -30.30
N LEU A 381 4.23 12.89 -29.18
CA LEU A 381 3.62 14.23 -29.12
C LEU A 381 4.71 15.29 -29.38
N PRO A 382 4.46 16.33 -30.19
CA PRO A 382 5.46 17.35 -30.52
C PRO A 382 5.78 18.21 -29.29
N ARG A 383 7.08 18.39 -29.01
CA ARG A 383 7.58 19.31 -28.00
C ARG A 383 7.17 20.74 -28.34
N GLN A 384 6.38 21.37 -27.47
CA GLN A 384 6.13 22.81 -27.53
C GLN A 384 7.45 23.57 -27.25
N ARG A 385 7.80 24.48 -28.18
CA ARG A 385 8.94 25.38 -28.05
C ARG A 385 8.67 26.40 -26.94
N LYS A 386 9.62 26.50 -25.98
CA LYS A 386 9.68 27.62 -25.04
C LYS A 386 10.02 28.89 -25.85
N THR A 387 9.10 29.83 -25.93
CA THR A 387 9.39 31.20 -26.36
C THR A 387 9.95 31.99 -25.19
N HIS A 388 11.20 32.42 -25.33
CA HIS A 388 11.79 33.47 -24.49
C HIS A 388 11.00 34.76 -24.66
N ILE A 389 10.51 35.32 -23.58
CA ILE A 389 10.11 36.73 -23.53
C ILE A 389 11.24 37.44 -22.79
N SER A 390 11.94 38.27 -23.61
CA SER A 390 12.96 39.20 -23.19
C SER A 390 12.31 40.41 -22.52
N SER A 391 12.97 40.88 -21.47
CA SER A 391 12.72 42.09 -20.70
C SER A 391 12.54 43.36 -21.54
N ARG A 392 11.54 44.15 -21.16
CA ARG A 392 11.65 45.62 -20.98
C ARG A 392 10.71 46.08 -19.90
#